data_66fbffdc761595408beb5e9344e56de5
#
_entry.id   66fbffdc761595408beb5e9344e56de5
#
_cell.length_a   1.000
_cell.length_b   1.000
_cell.length_c   1.000
_cell.angle_alpha   90.00
_cell.angle_beta   90.00
_cell.angle_gamma   90.00
#
_symmetry.space_group_name_H-M   'P 1'
#
loop_
_entity.id
_entity.type
_entity.pdbx_description
1 polymer ?
#
loop_
_entity_poly.entity_id
_entity_poly.type
_entity_poly.pdbx_seq_one_letter_code
_entity_poly.pdbx_strand_id
1 'polypeptide(L)'
;FKNWSPEMVPDASKTCLGMEYFCSEGDALWEMEDKQLLKLASEEVTKLGLGVLAEDVEDGCIIRQRKAYPVYDGEYRRHLQVLQDYIDTFDNLQTVGRNGMHRYNNQDHSMLSALLAAKNIVGEVHDIWNINVERSYHENFTDEEWSKVKKQTTLPQPASVPSLSKAA
;
A
#
# COMPACT_ATOMS: atom_id res chain seq x y z
N PHE A 1 -11.60 8.08 0.05
CA PHE A 1 -11.02 7.96 -1.30
C PHE A 1 -10.81 9.31 -1.98
N LYS A 2 -11.65 10.33 -1.75
CA LYS A 2 -11.45 11.70 -2.28
C LYS A 2 -10.10 12.32 -1.89
N ASN A 3 -9.48 11.91 -0.79
CA ASN A 3 -8.15 12.38 -0.39
C ASN A 3 -7.02 11.91 -1.33
N TRP A 4 -7.27 10.84 -2.09
CA TRP A 4 -6.35 10.34 -3.12
C TRP A 4 -6.56 11.08 -4.44
N SER A 5 -7.81 11.12 -4.91
CA SER A 5 -8.25 11.91 -6.05
C SER A 5 -9.75 12.23 -5.93
N PRO A 6 -10.18 13.46 -6.18
CA PRO A 6 -11.60 13.83 -6.20
C PRO A 6 -12.43 12.98 -7.17
N GLU A 7 -11.82 12.52 -8.27
CA GLU A 7 -12.48 11.74 -9.33
C GLU A 7 -12.76 10.28 -8.91
N MET A 8 -12.19 9.81 -7.80
CA MET A 8 -12.50 8.47 -7.27
C MET A 8 -13.92 8.35 -6.71
N VAL A 9 -14.60 9.46 -6.49
CA VAL A 9 -16.01 9.51 -6.10
C VAL A 9 -16.75 10.41 -7.09
N PRO A 10 -17.51 9.84 -8.05
CA PRO A 10 -18.11 10.58 -9.15
C PRO A 10 -19.06 11.70 -8.73
N ASP A 11 -19.83 11.48 -7.65
CA ASP A 11 -20.74 12.49 -7.10
C ASP A 11 -19.98 13.39 -6.10
N ALA A 12 -19.89 14.69 -6.40
CA ALA A 12 -19.19 15.66 -5.58
C ALA A 12 -19.81 15.83 -4.18
N SER A 13 -21.12 15.58 -4.02
CA SER A 13 -21.83 15.67 -2.75
C SER A 13 -21.60 14.47 -1.83
N LYS A 14 -21.05 13.36 -2.34
CA LYS A 14 -20.82 12.12 -1.61
C LYS A 14 -19.34 11.90 -1.31
N THR A 15 -19.05 10.98 -0.43
CA THR A 15 -17.70 10.47 -0.20
C THR A 15 -17.69 8.95 -0.14
N CYS A 16 -16.51 8.36 -0.20
CA CYS A 16 -16.32 6.93 -0.01
C CYS A 16 -15.24 6.71 1.06
N LEU A 17 -15.52 5.87 2.04
CA LEU A 17 -14.61 5.46 3.08
C LEU A 17 -14.18 4.01 2.83
N GLY A 18 -12.90 3.70 3.04
CA GLY A 18 -12.40 2.34 3.15
C GLY A 18 -12.25 1.99 4.62
N MET A 19 -12.85 0.86 5.03
CA MET A 19 -12.66 0.29 6.37
C MET A 19 -11.94 -1.04 6.23
N GLU A 20 -10.84 -1.21 6.94
CA GLU A 20 -10.03 -2.43 6.90
C GLU A 20 -10.26 -3.23 8.19
N TYR A 21 -10.64 -4.49 8.03
CA TYR A 21 -10.80 -5.45 9.10
C TYR A 21 -9.75 -6.54 8.97
N PHE A 22 -8.84 -6.62 9.93
CA PHE A 22 -7.82 -7.67 9.97
C PHE A 22 -8.40 -8.91 10.64
N CYS A 23 -8.49 -9.98 9.88
CA CYS A 23 -9.03 -11.25 10.34
C CYS A 23 -8.34 -12.42 9.64
N SER A 24 -8.53 -13.62 10.14
CA SER A 24 -8.07 -14.85 9.51
C SER A 24 -9.21 -15.52 8.75
N GLU A 25 -8.88 -16.32 7.74
CA GLU A 25 -9.88 -17.18 7.08
C GLU A 25 -10.51 -18.12 8.11
N GLY A 26 -11.85 -18.16 8.16
CA GLY A 26 -12.61 -18.91 9.15
C GLY A 26 -12.99 -18.15 10.42
N ASP A 27 -12.49 -16.94 10.62
CA ASP A 27 -12.92 -16.06 11.71
C ASP A 27 -14.38 -15.61 11.52
N ALA A 28 -15.05 -15.23 12.61
CA ALA A 28 -16.42 -14.75 12.56
C ALA A 28 -16.62 -13.54 11.64
N LEU A 29 -15.62 -12.64 11.53
CA LEU A 29 -15.65 -11.52 10.59
C LEU A 29 -15.48 -11.97 9.14
N TRP A 30 -14.61 -12.96 8.91
CA TRP A 30 -14.38 -13.49 7.56
C TRP A 30 -15.63 -14.20 7.02
N GLU A 31 -16.32 -14.98 7.88
CA GLU A 31 -17.51 -15.76 7.51
C GLU A 31 -18.81 -14.94 7.59
N MET A 32 -18.76 -13.71 8.11
CA MET A 32 -19.94 -12.86 8.25
C MET A 32 -20.54 -12.53 6.87
N GLU A 33 -21.87 -12.60 6.77
CA GLU A 33 -22.55 -12.18 5.54
C GLU A 33 -22.32 -10.69 5.24
N ASP A 34 -22.19 -10.33 3.97
CA ASP A 34 -21.88 -8.98 3.53
C ASP A 34 -22.82 -7.92 4.11
N LYS A 35 -24.12 -8.22 4.17
CA LYS A 35 -25.11 -7.30 4.77
C LYS A 35 -24.88 -7.06 6.25
N GLN A 36 -24.46 -8.09 6.98
CA GLN A 36 -24.20 -7.98 8.42
C GLN A 36 -22.91 -7.21 8.67
N LEU A 37 -21.87 -7.49 7.87
CA LEU A 37 -20.61 -6.79 7.97
C LEU A 37 -20.76 -5.31 7.58
N LEU A 38 -21.53 -4.99 6.54
CA LEU A 38 -21.82 -3.61 6.15
C LEU A 38 -22.58 -2.86 7.24
N LYS A 39 -23.56 -3.52 7.89
CA LYS A 39 -24.26 -2.94 9.04
C LYS A 39 -23.31 -2.67 10.20
N LEU A 40 -22.45 -3.63 10.54
CA LEU A 40 -21.44 -3.47 11.58
C LEU A 40 -20.52 -2.27 11.26
N ALA A 41 -20.01 -2.19 10.02
CA ALA A 41 -19.15 -1.09 9.57
C ALA A 41 -19.85 0.28 9.68
N SER A 42 -21.14 0.37 9.30
CA SER A 42 -21.92 1.59 9.42
C SER A 42 -22.11 2.04 10.88
N GLU A 43 -22.33 1.09 11.78
CA GLU A 43 -22.42 1.39 13.22
C GLU A 43 -21.08 1.82 13.82
N GLU A 44 -19.98 1.23 13.35
CA GLU A 44 -18.63 1.55 13.84
C GLU A 44 -18.15 2.89 13.33
N VAL A 45 -18.40 3.26 12.08
CA VAL A 45 -18.02 4.58 11.56
C VAL A 45 -18.67 5.72 12.33
N THR A 46 -19.92 5.51 12.79
CA THR A 46 -20.60 6.46 13.68
C THR A 46 -19.87 6.59 15.01
N LYS A 47 -19.44 5.48 15.61
CA LYS A 47 -18.73 5.45 16.89
C LYS A 47 -17.34 6.12 16.83
N LEU A 48 -16.71 6.11 15.65
CA LEU A 48 -15.43 6.78 15.42
C LEU A 48 -15.51 8.32 15.49
N GLY A 49 -16.70 8.88 15.47
CA GLY A 49 -16.89 10.33 15.60
C GLY A 49 -16.41 11.14 14.40
N LEU A 50 -16.43 10.55 13.23
CA LEU A 50 -16.02 11.20 11.97
C LEU A 50 -17.11 12.10 11.37
N GLY A 51 -18.22 12.32 12.10
CA GLY A 51 -19.36 13.10 11.63
C GLY A 51 -20.23 12.39 10.59
N VAL A 52 -20.10 11.06 10.48
CA VAL A 52 -20.91 10.20 9.62
C VAL A 52 -21.83 9.38 10.51
N LEU A 53 -23.12 9.39 10.22
CA LEU A 53 -24.11 8.55 10.90
C LEU A 53 -24.37 7.28 10.08
N ALA A 54 -24.84 6.22 10.73
CA ALA A 54 -25.16 4.97 10.03
C ALA A 54 -26.23 5.14 8.95
N GLU A 55 -27.16 6.07 9.17
CA GLU A 55 -28.21 6.44 8.22
C GLU A 55 -27.69 7.23 7.01
N ASP A 56 -26.49 7.82 7.08
CA ASP A 56 -25.86 8.52 5.95
C ASP A 56 -25.18 7.53 4.97
N VAL A 57 -25.03 6.26 5.36
CA VAL A 57 -24.43 5.23 4.52
C VAL A 57 -25.45 4.74 3.49
N GLU A 58 -25.30 5.15 2.25
CA GLU A 58 -26.21 4.81 1.19
C GLU A 58 -25.98 3.41 0.61
N ASP A 59 -24.71 3.03 0.46
CA ASP A 59 -24.30 1.75 -0.13
C ASP A 59 -22.90 1.36 0.31
N GLY A 60 -22.51 0.12 0.06
CA GLY A 60 -21.17 -0.39 0.34
C GLY A 60 -20.92 -1.74 -0.31
N CYS A 61 -19.66 -2.08 -0.47
CA CYS A 61 -19.23 -3.39 -0.94
C CYS A 61 -18.20 -4.00 0.01
N ILE A 62 -18.22 -5.32 0.12
CA ILE A 62 -17.28 -6.09 0.92
C ILE A 62 -16.30 -6.80 -0.01
N ILE A 63 -15.02 -6.58 0.23
CA ILE A 63 -13.94 -7.26 -0.51
C ILE A 63 -13.13 -8.08 0.49
N ARG A 64 -13.11 -9.40 0.30
CA ARG A 64 -12.28 -10.30 1.11
C ARG A 64 -10.99 -10.59 0.38
N GLN A 65 -9.89 -10.04 0.88
CA GLN A 65 -8.58 -10.24 0.29
C GLN A 65 -7.79 -11.27 1.10
N ARG A 66 -7.58 -12.43 0.50
CA ARG A 66 -6.71 -13.48 1.08
C ARG A 66 -5.25 -13.06 0.95
N LYS A 67 -4.45 -13.39 1.98
CA LYS A 67 -3.00 -13.12 1.99
C LYS A 67 -2.67 -11.66 1.66
N ALA A 68 -3.43 -10.72 2.22
CA ALA A 68 -3.28 -9.30 1.95
C ALA A 68 -1.93 -8.75 2.41
N TYR A 69 -1.40 -9.28 3.50
CA TYR A 69 -0.12 -8.86 4.08
C TYR A 69 0.81 -10.05 4.32
N PRO A 70 2.13 -9.87 4.08
CA PRO A 70 3.14 -10.80 4.59
C PRO A 70 3.09 -10.85 6.13
N VAL A 71 3.42 -11.99 6.71
CA VAL A 71 3.56 -12.13 8.16
C VAL A 71 5.00 -11.81 8.55
N TYR A 72 5.18 -10.82 9.40
CA TYR A 72 6.49 -10.36 9.89
C TYR A 72 6.71 -10.82 11.33
N ASP A 73 6.99 -12.12 11.51
CA ASP A 73 7.40 -12.67 12.80
C ASP A 73 8.88 -12.43 13.10
N GLY A 74 9.36 -12.88 14.26
CA GLY A 74 10.75 -12.68 14.68
C GLY A 74 11.79 -13.36 13.79
N GLU A 75 11.41 -14.38 13.04
CA GLU A 75 12.30 -15.20 12.22
C GLU A 75 12.23 -14.87 10.72
N TYR A 76 11.23 -14.08 10.29
CA TYR A 76 10.95 -13.85 8.87
C TYR A 76 12.16 -13.35 8.08
N ARG A 77 12.99 -12.49 8.69
CA ARG A 77 14.17 -11.92 8.02
C ARG A 77 15.22 -13.00 7.69
N ARG A 78 15.40 -13.94 8.58
CA ARG A 78 16.32 -15.07 8.37
C ARG A 78 15.84 -15.95 7.21
N HIS A 79 14.55 -16.24 7.18
CA HIS A 79 13.95 -17.04 6.09
C HIS A 79 13.97 -16.28 4.77
N LEU A 80 13.67 -14.99 4.81
CA LEU A 80 13.71 -14.14 3.62
C LEU A 80 15.12 -14.05 3.03
N GLN A 81 16.15 -13.92 3.87
CA GLN A 81 17.54 -13.88 3.41
C GLN A 81 17.94 -15.15 2.65
N VAL A 82 17.54 -16.32 3.14
CA VAL A 82 17.80 -17.60 2.42
C VAL A 82 17.16 -17.62 1.04
N LEU A 83 15.93 -17.09 0.93
CA LEU A 83 15.26 -17.00 -0.35
C LEU A 83 15.91 -15.97 -1.27
N GLN A 84 16.31 -14.83 -0.74
CA GLN A 84 17.02 -13.80 -1.48
C GLN A 84 18.34 -14.31 -2.01
N ASP A 85 19.18 -14.92 -1.16
CA ASP A 85 20.46 -15.51 -1.54
C ASP A 85 20.30 -16.53 -2.68
N TYR A 86 19.22 -17.32 -2.63
CA TYR A 86 18.91 -18.26 -3.71
C TYR A 86 18.49 -17.56 -5.00
N ILE A 87 17.60 -16.55 -4.93
CA ILE A 87 17.16 -15.78 -6.10
C ILE A 87 18.34 -15.06 -6.75
N ASP A 88 19.26 -14.51 -5.95
CA ASP A 88 20.43 -13.79 -6.42
C ASP A 88 21.45 -14.71 -7.16
N THR A 89 21.26 -16.03 -7.14
CA THR A 89 22.04 -16.96 -7.99
C THR A 89 21.61 -16.95 -9.45
N PHE A 90 20.50 -16.32 -9.79
CA PHE A 90 19.98 -16.23 -11.16
C PHE A 90 20.23 -14.85 -11.76
N ASP A 91 21.01 -14.78 -12.81
CA ASP A 91 21.35 -13.51 -13.49
C ASP A 91 20.12 -12.81 -14.13
N ASN A 92 19.06 -13.58 -14.41
CA ASN A 92 17.90 -13.13 -15.17
C ASN A 92 16.58 -13.21 -14.38
N LEU A 93 16.63 -13.27 -13.06
CA LEU A 93 15.46 -13.32 -12.19
C LEU A 93 15.50 -12.19 -11.16
N GLN A 94 14.45 -11.39 -11.10
CA GLN A 94 14.25 -10.37 -10.09
C GLN A 94 12.84 -10.48 -9.53
N THR A 95 12.68 -10.31 -8.23
CA THR A 95 11.37 -10.27 -7.57
C THR A 95 11.03 -8.84 -7.20
N VAL A 96 9.77 -8.45 -7.39
CA VAL A 96 9.31 -7.08 -7.17
C VAL A 96 8.00 -7.01 -6.41
N GLY A 97 7.71 -5.87 -5.81
CA GLY A 97 6.46 -5.60 -5.11
C GLY A 97 6.35 -6.28 -3.75
N ARG A 98 5.23 -6.02 -3.07
CA ARG A 98 5.00 -6.48 -1.68
C ARG A 98 5.15 -7.98 -1.51
N ASN A 99 4.47 -8.76 -2.32
CA ASN A 99 4.47 -10.21 -2.18
C ASN A 99 5.74 -10.86 -2.77
N GLY A 100 6.24 -10.34 -3.89
CA GLY A 100 7.46 -10.87 -4.51
C GLY A 100 8.71 -10.66 -3.66
N MET A 101 8.75 -9.57 -2.90
CA MET A 101 9.87 -9.23 -2.02
C MET A 101 9.60 -9.61 -0.55
N HIS A 102 8.41 -10.10 -0.23
CA HIS A 102 7.95 -10.35 1.14
C HIS A 102 8.25 -9.14 2.05
N ARG A 103 7.96 -7.94 1.58
CA ARG A 103 8.26 -6.67 2.23
C ARG A 103 7.05 -5.76 2.22
N TYR A 104 6.86 -5.00 3.30
CA TYR A 104 5.77 -4.02 3.35
C TYR A 104 6.04 -2.90 2.34
N ASN A 105 5.34 -2.94 1.23
CA ASN A 105 5.39 -1.96 0.16
C ASN A 105 3.99 -1.41 -0.10
N ASN A 106 3.86 -0.10 -0.19
CA ASN A 106 2.69 0.57 -0.75
C ASN A 106 2.75 0.54 -2.28
N GLN A 107 1.77 1.11 -2.96
CA GLN A 107 1.71 1.11 -4.42
C GLN A 107 2.93 1.76 -5.07
N ASP A 108 3.36 2.91 -4.55
CA ASP A 108 4.54 3.65 -4.99
C ASP A 108 5.82 2.82 -4.90
N HIS A 109 6.05 2.14 -3.78
CA HIS A 109 7.20 1.25 -3.59
C HIS A 109 7.14 0.05 -4.54
N SER A 110 5.96 -0.54 -4.73
CA SER A 110 5.79 -1.66 -5.65
C SER A 110 6.04 -1.25 -7.10
N MET A 111 5.54 -0.08 -7.51
CA MET A 111 5.80 0.49 -8.84
C MET A 111 7.29 0.83 -9.02
N LEU A 112 7.93 1.43 -8.02
CA LEU A 112 9.34 1.77 -8.07
C LEU A 112 10.21 0.52 -8.18
N SER A 113 9.91 -0.54 -7.41
CA SER A 113 10.66 -1.80 -7.49
C SER A 113 10.60 -2.41 -8.90
N ALA A 114 9.43 -2.39 -9.53
CA ALA A 114 9.26 -2.87 -10.90
C ALA A 114 10.00 -1.99 -11.93
N LEU A 115 9.97 -0.67 -11.75
CA LEU A 115 10.67 0.25 -12.64
C LEU A 115 12.19 0.05 -12.55
N LEU A 116 12.75 -0.07 -11.35
CA LEU A 116 14.19 -0.29 -11.17
C LEU A 116 14.62 -1.68 -11.66
N ALA A 117 13.80 -2.71 -11.46
CA ALA A 117 14.04 -4.02 -12.04
C ALA A 117 14.07 -3.97 -13.57
N ALA A 118 13.15 -3.24 -14.22
CA ALA A 118 13.16 -3.04 -15.66
C ALA A 118 14.43 -2.31 -16.14
N LYS A 119 14.90 -1.33 -15.39
CA LYS A 119 16.15 -0.62 -15.67
C LYS A 119 17.37 -1.54 -15.55
N ASN A 120 17.39 -2.43 -14.55
CA ASN A 120 18.45 -3.44 -14.45
C ASN A 120 18.49 -4.36 -15.68
N ILE A 121 17.34 -4.72 -16.26
CA ILE A 121 17.27 -5.54 -17.48
C ILE A 121 17.96 -4.83 -18.68
N VAL A 122 17.88 -3.51 -18.75
CA VAL A 122 18.51 -2.72 -19.84
C VAL A 122 19.93 -2.27 -19.53
N GLY A 123 20.53 -2.77 -18.44
CA GLY A 123 21.95 -2.60 -18.12
C GLY A 123 22.26 -1.53 -17.08
N GLU A 124 21.26 -0.91 -16.44
CA GLU A 124 21.49 -0.13 -15.23
C GLU A 124 21.70 -1.09 -14.04
N VAL A 125 22.22 -0.56 -12.92
CA VAL A 125 22.45 -1.34 -11.70
C VAL A 125 21.77 -0.63 -10.52
N HIS A 126 20.66 -1.18 -10.08
CA HIS A 126 19.89 -0.69 -8.93
C HIS A 126 19.66 -1.79 -7.92
N ASP A 127 19.84 -1.48 -6.65
CA ASP A 127 19.46 -2.35 -5.55
C ASP A 127 17.96 -2.20 -5.27
N ILE A 128 17.16 -3.11 -5.82
CA ILE A 128 15.70 -3.12 -5.63
C ILE A 128 15.31 -3.55 -4.22
N TRP A 129 16.17 -4.26 -3.49
CA TRP A 129 15.91 -4.67 -2.13
C TRP A 129 16.05 -3.53 -1.12
N ASN A 130 16.68 -2.43 -1.51
CA ASN A 130 16.83 -1.25 -0.67
C ASN A 130 15.69 -0.22 -0.84
N ILE A 131 14.62 -0.59 -1.54
CA ILE A 131 13.40 0.21 -1.64
C ILE A 131 12.57 0.01 -0.38
N ASN A 132 12.00 1.11 0.13
CA ASN A 132 11.24 1.12 1.38
C ASN A 132 12.01 0.52 2.55
N VAL A 133 13.15 1.08 2.83
CA VAL A 133 13.90 0.85 4.08
C VAL A 133 13.38 1.70 5.23
N GLU A 134 12.27 2.42 5.00
CA GLU A 134 11.70 3.30 5.99
C GLU A 134 11.26 2.52 7.23
N ARG A 135 11.95 2.78 8.31
CA ARG A 135 11.53 2.37 9.65
C ARG A 135 10.27 3.11 10.12
N SER A 136 9.76 4.06 9.33
CA SER A 136 8.68 4.98 9.68
C SER A 136 7.31 4.33 9.90
N TYR A 137 7.15 3.07 9.56
CA TYR A 137 5.98 2.28 9.95
C TYR A 137 6.12 1.63 11.34
N HIS A 138 7.26 1.78 11.99
CA HIS A 138 7.47 1.36 13.36
C HIS A 138 7.43 2.60 14.25
N GLU A 139 6.50 2.68 15.14
CA GLU A 139 5.99 3.81 15.94
C GLU A 139 7.00 4.57 16.83
N ASN A 140 8.30 4.54 16.60
CA ASN A 140 9.31 5.14 17.46
C ASN A 140 10.38 5.91 16.69
N PHE A 141 9.96 6.94 15.92
CA PHE A 141 10.92 7.89 15.36
C PHE A 141 10.99 9.16 16.22
N THR A 142 12.21 9.55 16.54
CA THR A 142 12.49 10.91 17.04
C THR A 142 12.41 11.92 15.89
N ASP A 143 12.07 13.18 16.18
CA ASP A 143 12.02 14.26 15.19
C ASP A 143 13.32 14.43 14.40
N GLU A 144 14.47 14.08 14.99
CA GLU A 144 15.78 14.10 14.33
C GLU A 144 15.91 13.00 13.26
N GLU A 145 15.38 11.81 13.53
CA GLU A 145 15.39 10.71 12.57
C GLU A 145 14.45 11.00 11.41
N TRP A 146 13.26 11.56 11.66
CA TRP A 146 12.36 12.06 10.63
C TRP A 146 13.02 13.09 9.70
N SER A 147 13.82 13.99 10.25
CA SER A 147 14.52 15.01 9.47
C SER A 147 15.57 14.41 8.54
N LYS A 148 16.20 13.29 8.92
CA LYS A 148 17.18 12.57 8.09
C LYS A 148 16.48 11.79 6.97
N VAL A 149 15.35 11.15 7.25
CA VAL A 149 14.54 10.41 6.27
C VAL A 149 14.02 11.38 5.19
N LYS A 150 13.46 12.52 5.56
CA LYS A 150 12.99 13.55 4.61
C LYS A 150 14.08 14.05 3.66
N LYS A 151 15.33 14.08 4.08
CA LYS A 151 16.47 14.50 3.23
C LYS A 151 16.90 13.41 2.22
N GLN A 152 16.60 12.14 2.49
CA GLN A 152 16.95 11.02 1.60
C GLN A 152 15.84 10.70 0.58
N THR A 153 14.61 11.12 0.85
CA THR A 153 13.41 10.84 0.04
C THR A 153 13.06 11.99 -0.91
N THR A 154 14.04 12.68 -1.48
CA THR A 154 13.76 13.55 -2.63
C THR A 154 13.54 12.67 -3.86
N LEU A 155 12.29 12.22 -4.04
CA LEU A 155 11.84 11.74 -5.34
C LEU A 155 12.17 12.80 -6.40
N PRO A 156 12.73 12.44 -7.56
CA PRO A 156 12.85 13.37 -8.66
C PRO A 156 11.45 13.92 -8.96
N GLN A 157 11.31 15.24 -8.94
CA GLN A 157 10.06 15.88 -9.33
C GLN A 157 9.67 15.37 -10.73
N PRO A 158 8.40 15.00 -10.97
CA PRO A 158 7.96 14.62 -12.29
C PRO A 158 8.29 15.77 -13.25
N ALA A 159 8.96 15.42 -14.34
CA ALA A 159 9.23 16.39 -15.40
C ALA A 159 7.90 17.05 -15.79
N SER A 160 7.86 18.36 -15.79
CA SER A 160 6.66 19.11 -16.16
C SER A 160 6.16 18.63 -17.53
N VAL A 161 4.96 18.08 -17.55
CA VAL A 161 4.30 17.68 -18.79
C VAL A 161 4.16 18.94 -19.65
N PRO A 162 4.66 18.97 -20.89
CA PRO A 162 4.50 20.12 -21.74
C PRO A 162 2.98 20.34 -21.96
N SER A 163 2.52 21.56 -21.70
CA SER A 163 1.14 21.92 -21.98
C SER A 163 0.87 21.73 -23.47
N LEU A 164 -0.02 20.83 -23.83
CA LEU A 164 -0.55 20.75 -25.19
C LEU A 164 -1.26 22.06 -25.48
N SER A 165 -0.62 22.92 -26.25
CA SER A 165 -1.26 24.12 -26.81
C SER A 165 -2.45 23.66 -27.66
N LYS A 166 -3.63 24.15 -27.33
CA LYS A 166 -4.82 24.00 -28.18
C LYS A 166 -4.49 24.62 -29.54
N ALA A 167 -4.32 23.79 -30.54
CA ALA A 167 -4.35 24.24 -31.91
C ALA A 167 -5.81 24.63 -32.24
N ALA A 168 -5.97 25.83 -32.72
CA ALA A 168 -7.22 26.37 -33.17
C ALA A 168 -7.71 25.67 -34.46
#